data_b7c04b1c45bd6226b6bccb9b45abbf8e
#
_entry.id   b7c04b1c45bd6226b6bccb9b45abbf8e
#
_cell.length_a   1.000
_cell.length_b   1.000
_cell.length_c   1.000
_cell.angle_alpha   90.00
_cell.angle_beta   90.00
_cell.angle_gamma   90.00
#
_symmetry.space_group_name_H-M   'P 1'
#
loop_
_entity.id
_entity.type
_entity.pdbx_description
1 polymer ?
#
loop_
_entity_poly.entity_id
_entity_poly.type
_entity_poly.pdbx_seq_one_letter_code
_entity_poly.pdbx_strand_id
1 'polypeptide(L)'
;MGEFINQVRRAMPERYVVEREWGAGGAAIVYLAEDVKHGRKVAVKVLRPEVSLAVGSERFQREIEVAARLQHPNIVPVYDSGEAEGLMCFTMPFIEGQTLQDRLEEVKQLSLEEVIDITRDVTSALDYAHSEGVVHRDIKPANILLSGGRALVADFGIAWAGGPDSARLTG
;
A
#
# COMPACT_ATOMS: atom_id res chain seq x y z
N MET A 1 -13.53 0.97 -17.47
CA MET A 1 -13.53 1.04 -15.99
C MET A 1 -14.40 -0.04 -15.31
N GLY A 2 -15.62 -0.34 -15.80
CA GLY A 2 -16.51 -1.36 -15.18
C GLY A 2 -16.08 -2.83 -15.34
N GLU A 3 -15.26 -3.15 -16.30
CA GLU A 3 -14.87 -4.54 -16.58
C GLU A 3 -13.79 -5.05 -15.59
N PHE A 4 -12.81 -4.22 -15.29
CA PHE A 4 -11.72 -4.60 -14.37
C PHE A 4 -12.20 -4.75 -12.90
N ILE A 5 -13.08 -3.88 -12.40
CA ILE A 5 -13.67 -4.06 -11.07
C ILE A 5 -14.48 -5.34 -10.97
N ASN A 6 -15.18 -5.74 -12.05
CA ASN A 6 -15.92 -6.99 -12.06
C ASN A 6 -14.99 -8.22 -12.07
N GLN A 7 -13.83 -8.14 -12.73
CA GLN A 7 -12.79 -9.16 -12.64
C GLN A 7 -12.25 -9.23 -11.19
N VAL A 8 -11.92 -8.10 -10.59
CA VAL A 8 -11.48 -8.06 -9.18
C VAL A 8 -12.52 -8.68 -8.25
N ARG A 9 -13.81 -8.35 -8.42
CA ARG A 9 -14.89 -8.93 -7.60
C ARG A 9 -14.98 -10.45 -7.72
N ARG A 10 -14.74 -11.02 -8.90
CA ARG A 10 -14.73 -12.47 -9.10
C ARG A 10 -13.48 -13.12 -8.53
N ALA A 11 -12.34 -12.45 -8.64
CA ALA A 11 -11.06 -12.95 -8.17
C ALA A 11 -10.93 -12.92 -6.65
N MET A 12 -11.63 -12.00 -5.98
CA MET A 12 -11.54 -11.89 -4.51
C MET A 12 -12.31 -13.03 -3.82
N PRO A 13 -11.76 -13.59 -2.72
CA PRO A 13 -12.51 -14.51 -1.87
C PRO A 13 -13.83 -13.90 -1.39
N GLU A 14 -14.87 -14.74 -1.21
CA GLU A 14 -16.21 -14.32 -0.74
C GLU A 14 -16.17 -13.51 0.57
N ARG A 15 -15.11 -13.66 1.33
CA ARG A 15 -14.85 -12.88 2.55
C ARG A 15 -14.76 -11.36 2.28
N TYR A 16 -14.35 -10.95 1.08
CA TYR A 16 -14.12 -9.55 0.75
C TYR A 16 -15.14 -9.06 -0.28
N VAL A 17 -16.03 -8.19 0.13
CA VAL A 17 -17.02 -7.56 -0.76
C VAL A 17 -16.47 -6.24 -1.28
N VAL A 18 -16.04 -6.20 -2.53
CA VAL A 18 -15.49 -5.00 -3.18
C VAL A 18 -16.63 -4.03 -3.51
N GLU A 19 -16.61 -2.86 -2.87
CA GLU A 19 -17.64 -1.83 -3.02
C GLU A 19 -17.37 -0.96 -4.25
N ARG A 20 -16.23 -0.28 -4.27
CA ARG A 20 -15.87 0.69 -5.31
C ARG A 20 -14.37 0.89 -5.41
N GLU A 21 -13.95 1.45 -6.51
CA GLU A 21 -12.61 2.01 -6.65
C GLU A 21 -12.45 3.20 -5.70
N TRP A 22 -11.33 3.23 -4.99
CA TRP A 22 -10.97 4.30 -4.09
C TRP A 22 -9.92 5.23 -4.69
N GLY A 23 -8.92 4.65 -5.35
CA GLY A 23 -7.86 5.38 -6.01
C GLY A 23 -7.10 4.54 -7.02
N ALA A 24 -6.52 5.18 -8.03
CA ALA A 24 -5.73 4.53 -9.05
C ALA A 24 -4.37 5.18 -9.20
N GLY A 25 -3.32 4.36 -9.18
CA GLY A 25 -1.95 4.76 -9.47
C GLY A 25 -1.39 4.09 -10.72
N GLY A 26 -0.15 4.40 -11.06
CA GLY A 26 0.54 3.81 -12.21
C GLY A 26 0.72 2.29 -12.09
N ALA A 27 1.02 1.78 -10.89
CA ALA A 27 1.33 0.37 -10.65
C ALA A 27 0.15 -0.46 -10.15
N ALA A 28 -0.83 0.15 -9.48
CA ALA A 28 -1.93 -0.54 -8.83
C ALA A 28 -3.20 0.30 -8.76
N ILE A 29 -4.31 -0.37 -8.51
CA ILE A 29 -5.60 0.25 -8.20
C ILE A 29 -5.98 -0.17 -6.78
N VAL A 30 -6.49 0.78 -6.00
CA VAL A 30 -6.97 0.53 -4.63
C VAL A 30 -8.49 0.53 -4.65
N TYR A 31 -9.08 -0.50 -4.05
CA TYR A 31 -10.52 -0.64 -3.89
C TYR A 31 -10.90 -0.57 -2.41
N LEU A 32 -12.00 0.09 -2.11
CA LEU A 32 -12.67 -0.05 -0.83
C LEU A 32 -13.46 -1.35 -0.84
N ALA A 33 -13.29 -2.15 0.20
CA ALA A 33 -14.02 -3.40 0.39
C ALA A 33 -14.42 -3.59 1.85
N GLU A 34 -15.35 -4.50 2.08
CA GLU A 34 -15.73 -4.97 3.40
C GLU A 34 -15.17 -6.39 3.64
N ASP A 35 -14.44 -6.59 4.73
CA ASP A 35 -14.14 -7.90 5.29
C ASP A 35 -15.37 -8.36 6.10
N VAL A 36 -16.28 -9.09 5.44
CA VAL A 36 -17.57 -9.50 6.01
C VAL A 36 -17.41 -10.44 7.20
N LYS A 37 -16.30 -11.18 7.27
CA LYS A 37 -16.00 -12.07 8.39
C LYS A 37 -15.76 -11.29 9.70
N HIS A 38 -15.17 -10.11 9.59
CA HIS A 38 -14.79 -9.28 10.74
C HIS A 38 -15.63 -7.98 10.84
N GLY A 39 -16.54 -7.72 9.90
CA GLY A 39 -17.41 -6.55 9.87
C GLY A 39 -16.63 -5.22 9.81
N ARG A 40 -15.57 -5.15 8.99
CA ARG A 40 -14.71 -3.98 8.93
C ARG A 40 -14.37 -3.58 7.50
N LYS A 41 -14.11 -2.30 7.30
CA LYS A 41 -13.60 -1.78 6.03
C LYS A 41 -12.13 -2.14 5.85
N VAL A 42 -11.78 -2.50 4.63
CA VAL A 42 -10.41 -2.78 4.18
C VAL A 42 -10.14 -2.09 2.86
N ALA A 43 -8.89 -1.79 2.62
CA ALA A 43 -8.40 -1.41 1.30
C ALA A 43 -7.82 -2.66 0.61
N VAL A 44 -8.26 -2.93 -0.61
CA VAL A 44 -7.73 -3.99 -1.46
C VAL A 44 -6.89 -3.33 -2.54
N LYS A 45 -5.60 -3.54 -2.52
CA LYS A 45 -4.68 -3.05 -3.55
C LYS A 45 -4.42 -4.15 -4.55
N VAL A 46 -4.77 -3.89 -5.81
CA VAL A 46 -4.65 -4.82 -6.94
C VAL A 46 -3.59 -4.30 -7.90
N LEU A 47 -2.56 -5.08 -8.16
CA LEU A 47 -1.54 -4.71 -9.14
C LEU A 47 -2.13 -4.71 -10.54
N ARG A 48 -1.71 -3.76 -11.37
CA ARG A 48 -2.08 -3.77 -12.79
C ARG A 48 -1.50 -5.00 -13.48
N PRO A 49 -2.19 -5.57 -14.48
CA PRO A 49 -1.73 -6.78 -15.17
C PRO A 49 -0.29 -6.69 -15.68
N GLU A 50 0.10 -5.54 -16.22
CA GLU A 50 1.46 -5.30 -16.75
C GLU A 50 2.51 -5.37 -15.64
N VAL A 51 2.16 -4.87 -14.45
CA VAL A 51 3.02 -4.91 -13.27
C VAL A 51 3.07 -6.32 -12.70
N SER A 52 1.93 -7.00 -12.60
CA SER A 52 1.85 -8.40 -12.16
C SER A 52 2.74 -9.31 -12.99
N LEU A 53 2.71 -9.16 -14.32
CA LEU A 53 3.57 -9.93 -15.25
C LEU A 53 5.06 -9.61 -15.05
N ALA A 54 5.41 -8.34 -14.83
CA ALA A 54 6.79 -7.91 -14.65
C ALA A 54 7.37 -8.35 -13.29
N VAL A 55 6.54 -8.41 -12.25
CA VAL A 55 6.95 -8.81 -10.89
C VAL A 55 7.12 -10.32 -10.78
N GLY A 56 6.14 -11.07 -11.28
CA GLY A 56 6.02 -12.51 -11.08
C GLY A 56 5.54 -12.89 -9.67
N SER A 57 4.80 -13.99 -9.59
CA SER A 57 4.11 -14.45 -8.38
C SER A 57 5.07 -14.72 -7.21
N GLU A 58 6.17 -15.42 -7.44
CA GLU A 58 7.13 -15.77 -6.38
C GLU A 58 7.77 -14.54 -5.72
N ARG A 59 8.09 -13.52 -6.54
CA ARG A 59 8.69 -12.28 -6.02
C ARG A 59 7.66 -11.48 -5.25
N PHE A 60 6.44 -11.36 -5.79
CA PHE A 60 5.33 -10.70 -5.11
C PHE A 60 5.08 -11.32 -3.74
N GLN A 61 4.96 -12.65 -3.66
CA GLN A 61 4.73 -13.35 -2.39
C GLN A 61 5.84 -13.08 -1.38
N ARG A 62 7.10 -13.14 -1.80
CA ARG A 62 8.25 -12.88 -0.92
C ARG A 62 8.24 -11.44 -0.37
N GLU A 63 7.98 -10.46 -1.21
CA GLU A 63 7.92 -9.05 -0.79
C GLU A 63 6.75 -8.81 0.19
N ILE A 64 5.60 -9.42 -0.08
CA ILE A 64 4.43 -9.33 0.81
C ILE A 64 4.68 -10.01 2.16
N GLU A 65 5.30 -11.20 2.18
CA GLU A 65 5.63 -11.89 3.43
C GLU A 65 6.54 -11.06 4.32
N VAL A 66 7.47 -10.34 3.73
CA VAL A 66 8.36 -9.42 4.45
C VAL A 66 7.56 -8.22 4.99
N ALA A 67 6.73 -7.59 4.15
CA ALA A 67 5.91 -6.45 4.56
C ALA A 67 4.88 -6.83 5.65
N ALA A 68 4.31 -8.04 5.60
CA ALA A 68 3.33 -8.53 6.56
C ALA A 68 3.90 -8.76 7.98
N ARG A 69 5.23 -8.85 8.12
CA ARG A 69 5.89 -8.98 9.44
C ARG A 69 6.05 -7.64 10.15
N LEU A 70 5.96 -6.52 9.41
CA LEU A 70 6.13 -5.20 10.00
C LEU A 70 4.93 -4.84 10.88
N GLN A 71 5.20 -4.60 12.17
CA GLN A 71 4.20 -4.21 13.16
C GLN A 71 4.67 -2.95 13.90
N HIS A 72 4.19 -1.80 13.44
CA HIS A 72 4.56 -0.51 14.01
C HIS A 72 3.37 0.48 13.91
N PRO A 73 3.14 1.36 14.90
CA PRO A 73 1.99 2.26 14.92
C PRO A 73 1.96 3.27 13.74
N ASN A 74 3.10 3.51 13.11
CA ASN A 74 3.22 4.41 11.96
C ASN A 74 3.45 3.64 10.63
N ILE A 75 3.17 2.34 10.58
CA ILE A 75 3.19 1.52 9.36
C ILE A 75 1.80 0.96 9.12
N VAL A 76 1.30 1.09 7.88
CA VAL A 76 0.05 0.42 7.47
C VAL A 76 0.33 -1.07 7.32
N PRO A 77 -0.27 -1.95 8.15
CA PRO A 77 0.01 -3.38 8.10
C PRO A 77 -0.66 -4.03 6.90
N VAL A 78 -0.08 -5.12 6.40
CA VAL A 78 -0.72 -6.04 5.45
C VAL A 78 -1.56 -7.05 6.25
N TYR A 79 -2.82 -7.26 5.86
CA TYR A 79 -3.70 -8.23 6.49
C TYR A 79 -3.69 -9.59 5.80
N ASP A 80 -3.70 -9.57 4.47
CA ASP A 80 -3.81 -10.79 3.65
C ASP A 80 -3.31 -10.48 2.24
N SER A 81 -2.92 -11.51 1.50
CA SER A 81 -2.49 -11.37 0.12
C SER A 81 -2.87 -12.61 -0.69
N GLY A 82 -2.99 -12.43 -2.00
CA GLY A 82 -3.32 -13.54 -2.87
C GLY A 82 -3.14 -13.22 -4.34
N GLU A 83 -3.22 -14.29 -5.12
CA GLU A 83 -3.29 -14.24 -6.57
C GLU A 83 -4.51 -15.01 -7.03
N ALA A 84 -5.35 -14.37 -7.84
CA ALA A 84 -6.51 -15.01 -8.45
C ALA A 84 -6.77 -14.41 -9.83
N GLU A 85 -7.10 -15.27 -10.82
CA GLU A 85 -7.33 -14.89 -12.22
C GLU A 85 -6.18 -14.05 -12.82
N GLY A 86 -4.93 -14.30 -12.39
CA GLY A 86 -3.76 -13.52 -12.83
C GLY A 86 -3.64 -12.12 -12.19
N LEU A 87 -4.50 -11.80 -11.23
CA LEU A 87 -4.44 -10.56 -10.45
C LEU A 87 -3.72 -10.81 -9.13
N MET A 88 -2.65 -10.08 -8.89
CA MET A 88 -1.97 -10.05 -7.60
C MET A 88 -2.57 -8.94 -6.74
N CYS A 89 -2.98 -9.26 -5.53
CA CYS A 89 -3.60 -8.31 -4.62
C CYS A 89 -3.18 -8.55 -3.17
N PHE A 90 -3.33 -7.51 -2.36
CA PHE A 90 -3.23 -7.61 -0.92
C PHE A 90 -4.24 -6.69 -0.23
N THR A 91 -4.58 -7.04 0.99
CA THR A 91 -5.53 -6.29 1.81
C THR A 91 -4.80 -5.64 2.98
N MET A 92 -5.29 -4.47 3.36
CA MET A 92 -4.79 -3.69 4.48
C MET A 92 -5.96 -2.95 5.15
N PRO A 93 -5.80 -2.39 6.37
CA PRO A 93 -6.84 -1.56 6.95
C PRO A 93 -7.19 -0.40 6.01
N PHE A 94 -8.48 -0.11 5.90
CA PHE A 94 -8.91 1.14 5.29
C PHE A 94 -8.64 2.27 6.27
N ILE A 95 -7.73 3.15 5.92
CA ILE A 95 -7.35 4.30 6.75
C ILE A 95 -8.20 5.50 6.31
N GLU A 96 -9.06 5.96 7.22
CA GLU A 96 -9.82 7.20 7.01
C GLU A 96 -8.89 8.40 7.17
N GLY A 97 -8.77 9.19 6.10
CA GLY A 97 -7.87 10.34 6.05
C GLY A 97 -7.50 10.69 4.61
N GLN A 98 -6.40 11.35 4.44
CA GLN A 98 -5.85 11.77 3.14
C GLN A 98 -4.37 11.43 3.05
N THR A 99 -3.82 11.44 1.84
CA THR A 99 -2.37 11.35 1.67
C THR A 99 -1.69 12.69 2.02
N LEU A 100 -0.42 12.64 2.36
CA LEU A 100 0.38 13.86 2.52
C LEU A 100 0.43 14.65 1.21
N GLN A 101 0.33 13.99 0.06
CA GLN A 101 0.25 14.66 -1.23
C GLN A 101 -1.03 15.49 -1.35
N ASP A 102 -2.19 14.90 -1.05
CA ASP A 102 -3.47 15.61 -1.08
C ASP A 102 -3.45 16.82 -0.13
N ARG A 103 -2.88 16.63 1.07
CA ARG A 103 -2.71 17.71 2.04
C ARG A 103 -1.85 18.84 1.53
N LEU A 104 -0.73 18.54 0.89
CA LEU A 104 0.16 19.54 0.28
C LEU A 104 -0.50 20.26 -0.88
N GLU A 105 -1.32 19.58 -1.69
CA GLU A 105 -2.09 20.18 -2.77
C GLU A 105 -3.18 21.12 -2.24
N GLU A 106 -3.78 20.77 -1.11
CA GLU A 106 -4.81 21.58 -0.46
C GLU A 106 -4.23 22.86 0.16
N VAL A 107 -3.21 22.73 1.03
CA VAL A 107 -2.72 23.86 1.85
C VAL A 107 -1.50 24.57 1.29
N LYS A 108 -0.85 24.00 0.24
CA LYS A 108 0.39 24.47 -0.39
C LYS A 108 1.62 24.48 0.51
N GLN A 109 1.44 24.76 1.81
CA GLN A 109 2.52 24.78 2.80
C GLN A 109 1.99 24.29 4.14
N LEU A 110 2.70 23.32 4.73
CA LEU A 110 2.43 22.83 6.08
C LEU A 110 3.00 23.79 7.14
N SER A 111 2.41 23.78 8.31
CA SER A 111 3.01 24.41 9.48
C SER A 111 4.29 23.69 9.91
N LEU A 112 5.17 24.38 10.63
CA LEU A 112 6.40 23.77 11.16
C LEU A 112 6.08 22.60 12.10
N GLU A 113 5.03 22.72 12.89
CA GLU A 113 4.57 21.68 13.82
C GLU A 113 4.15 20.42 13.06
N GLU A 114 3.29 20.57 12.02
CA GLU A 114 2.89 19.45 11.15
C GLU A 114 4.10 18.76 10.50
N VAL A 115 5.07 19.54 9.99
CA VAL A 115 6.29 18.98 9.39
C VAL A 115 7.09 18.17 10.40
N ILE A 116 7.26 18.68 11.62
CA ILE A 116 8.00 17.98 12.69
C ILE A 116 7.30 16.69 13.07
N ASP A 117 5.97 16.71 13.26
CA ASP A 117 5.21 15.52 13.66
C ASP A 117 5.20 14.45 12.57
N ILE A 118 4.93 14.83 11.32
CA ILE A 118 5.00 13.91 10.18
C ILE A 118 6.40 13.31 10.04
N THR A 119 7.45 14.13 10.14
CA THR A 119 8.83 13.65 10.02
C THR A 119 9.18 12.68 11.14
N ARG A 120 8.76 12.95 12.37
CA ARG A 120 8.97 12.06 13.53
C ARG A 120 8.31 10.70 13.30
N ASP A 121 7.05 10.70 12.89
CA ASP A 121 6.29 9.48 12.65
C ASP A 121 6.90 8.65 11.52
N VAL A 122 7.25 9.29 10.39
CA VAL A 122 7.86 8.62 9.23
C VAL A 122 9.24 8.07 9.57
N THR A 123 10.09 8.84 10.27
CA THR A 123 11.42 8.35 10.65
C THR A 123 11.35 7.21 11.65
N SER A 124 10.39 7.23 12.59
CA SER A 124 10.15 6.11 13.50
C SER A 124 9.74 4.83 12.77
N ALA A 125 8.86 4.95 11.77
CA ALA A 125 8.46 3.82 10.92
C ALA A 125 9.65 3.25 10.13
N LEU A 126 10.47 4.12 9.55
CA LEU A 126 11.62 3.70 8.73
C LEU A 126 12.73 3.09 9.60
N ASP A 127 13.02 3.65 10.77
CA ASP A 127 14.00 3.09 11.70
C ASP A 127 13.62 1.66 12.12
N TYR A 128 12.36 1.46 12.50
CA TYR A 128 11.84 0.13 12.79
C TYR A 128 11.97 -0.82 11.60
N ALA A 129 11.53 -0.42 10.40
CA ALA A 129 11.61 -1.26 9.22
C ALA A 129 13.06 -1.63 8.86
N HIS A 130 13.99 -0.68 9.00
CA HIS A 130 15.42 -0.92 8.79
C HIS A 130 16.02 -1.90 9.81
N SER A 131 15.59 -1.84 11.07
CA SER A 131 16.01 -2.81 12.08
C SER A 131 15.54 -4.25 11.77
N GLU A 132 14.39 -4.37 11.07
CA GLU A 132 13.87 -5.63 10.53
C GLU A 132 14.48 -6.02 9.16
N GLY A 133 15.46 -5.26 8.67
CA GLY A 133 16.12 -5.49 7.38
C GLY A 133 15.30 -5.09 6.16
N VAL A 134 14.25 -4.29 6.35
CA VAL A 134 13.32 -3.87 5.29
C VAL A 134 13.56 -2.43 4.90
N VAL A 135 13.79 -2.18 3.60
CA VAL A 135 13.94 -0.83 3.03
C VAL A 135 12.70 -0.52 2.19
N HIS A 136 12.10 0.65 2.39
CA HIS A 136 10.87 1.05 1.70
C HIS A 136 11.04 1.29 0.20
N ARG A 137 12.12 1.96 -0.21
CA ARG A 137 12.53 2.24 -1.61
C ARG A 137 11.66 3.22 -2.41
N ASP A 138 10.49 3.63 -1.92
CA ASP A 138 9.58 4.57 -2.61
C ASP A 138 8.91 5.52 -1.62
N ILE A 139 9.67 6.15 -0.72
CA ILE A 139 9.12 7.16 0.21
C ILE A 139 8.79 8.42 -0.59
N LYS A 140 7.51 8.77 -0.57
CA LYS A 140 6.96 9.99 -1.21
C LYS A 140 5.65 10.40 -0.54
N PRO A 141 5.19 11.64 -0.70
CA PRO A 141 3.96 12.13 -0.07
C PRO A 141 2.72 11.27 -0.36
N ALA A 142 2.62 10.68 -1.55
CA ALA A 142 1.50 9.79 -1.91
C ALA A 142 1.46 8.48 -1.10
N ASN A 143 2.60 8.06 -0.51
CA ASN A 143 2.70 6.83 0.30
C ASN A 143 2.70 7.12 1.81
N ILE A 144 2.37 8.35 2.21
CA ILE A 144 2.22 8.74 3.61
C ILE A 144 0.75 9.12 3.82
N LEU A 145 0.04 8.38 4.66
CA LEU A 145 -1.35 8.63 5.02
C LEU A 145 -1.41 9.46 6.31
N LEU A 146 -2.27 10.47 6.32
CA LEU A 146 -2.53 11.31 7.47
C LEU A 146 -3.90 10.95 8.05
N SER A 147 -3.91 10.45 9.29
CA SER A 147 -5.14 10.02 9.96
C SER A 147 -5.03 10.20 11.47
N GLY A 148 -6.06 10.78 12.10
CA GLY A 148 -6.10 10.94 13.55
C GLY A 148 -4.93 11.71 14.16
N GLY A 149 -4.35 12.68 13.42
CA GLY A 149 -3.18 13.44 13.84
C GLY A 149 -1.84 12.70 13.77
N ARG A 150 -1.80 11.57 13.07
CA ARG A 150 -0.58 10.76 12.87
C ARG A 150 -0.29 10.55 11.38
N ALA A 151 0.99 10.35 11.07
CA ALA A 151 1.41 9.90 9.76
C ALA A 151 1.67 8.39 9.79
N LEU A 152 1.17 7.68 8.76
CA LEU A 152 1.39 6.25 8.55
C LEU A 152 2.04 6.03 7.19
N VAL A 153 3.12 5.25 7.18
CA VAL A 153 3.79 4.86 5.94
C VAL A 153 3.10 3.63 5.36
N ALA A 154 2.66 3.74 4.12
CA ALA A 154 2.05 2.67 3.35
C ALA A 154 3.00 2.13 2.28
N ASP A 155 2.72 0.95 1.74
CA ASP A 155 3.38 0.39 0.56
C ASP A 155 4.86 0.01 0.74
N PHE A 156 5.23 -0.53 1.90
CA PHE A 156 6.58 -1.09 2.09
C PHE A 156 6.89 -2.21 1.09
N GLY A 157 7.99 -2.03 0.35
CA GLY A 157 8.60 -3.07 -0.48
C GLY A 157 7.85 -3.50 -1.75
N ILE A 158 6.55 -3.24 -1.86
CA ILE A 158 5.66 -3.80 -2.89
C ILE A 158 5.74 -3.01 -4.21
N ALA A 159 6.25 -1.79 -4.19
CA ALA A 159 6.23 -0.88 -5.34
C ALA A 159 7.38 -1.07 -6.34
N TRP A 160 8.41 -1.84 -5.99
CA TRP A 160 9.68 -1.81 -6.73
C TRP A 160 9.85 -2.87 -7.81
N ALA A 161 8.85 -3.62 -8.11
CA ALA A 161 8.94 -4.70 -9.08
C ALA A 161 8.92 -4.25 -10.56
N GLY A 162 8.75 -2.98 -10.86
CA GLY A 162 8.61 -2.48 -12.22
C GLY A 162 9.56 -1.36 -12.66
N GLY A 163 10.60 -1.03 -11.89
CA GLY A 163 11.55 0.02 -12.27
C GLY A 163 12.75 -0.52 -13.07
N PRO A 164 13.27 0.25 -14.07
CA PRO A 164 14.39 -0.18 -14.91
C PRO A 164 15.75 -0.31 -14.20
N ASP A 165 15.85 0.05 -12.91
CA ASP A 165 17.11 0.06 -12.14
C ASP A 165 17.33 -1.16 -11.23
N SER A 166 16.47 -2.19 -11.30
CA SER A 166 16.63 -3.40 -10.47
C SER A 166 17.86 -4.25 -10.77
N ALA A 167 18.54 -4.00 -11.87
CA ALA A 167 19.69 -4.79 -12.35
C ALA A 167 21.07 -4.27 -11.89
N ARG A 168 21.15 -3.13 -11.18
CA ARG A 168 22.45 -2.45 -10.92
C ARG A 168 22.97 -2.51 -9.48
N LEU A 169 22.33 -3.23 -8.56
CA LEU A 169 22.77 -3.30 -7.15
C LEU A 169 23.25 -4.69 -6.68
N THR A 170 23.61 -5.57 -7.62
CA THR A 170 24.38 -6.78 -7.31
C THR A 170 25.72 -6.69 -8.04
N GLY A 171 26.64 -5.98 -7.46
CA GLY A 171 28.04 -5.91 -7.79
C GLY A 171 28.84 -5.75 -6.53
#